data_56b31ff8a4c350c20891f5cfb6a339e5
#
_entry.id   56b31ff8a4c350c20891f5cfb6a339e5
#
_cell.length_a   1.000
_cell.length_b   1.000
_cell.length_c   1.000
_cell.angle_alpha   90.00
_cell.angle_beta   90.00
_cell.angle_gamma   90.00
#
_symmetry.space_group_name_H-M   'P 1'
#
loop_
_entity.id
_entity.type
_entity.pdbx_description
1 polymer ?
#
loop_
_entity_poly.entity_id
_entity_poly.type
_entity_poly.pdbx_seq_one_letter_code
_entity_poly.pdbx_strand_id
1 'polypeptide(L)'
;LYMLDSDVKVSNSKYTSVNPIVFGIKKSKAKELGFTNKTVKTKDIVNAISNGKLKFSMSNPTSTNSGASAYLGFLYTLAGNPEVLKKENLQNEKLVKSLTTLFTGLERSSGSEDFLEELFLNGNYEAVVTYESSIININKQLQQQGKETLYAIYPVDGVSISDSPFAYIDNKNERAKEIFLDLQSYILSNEG
;
A
#
# COMPACT_ATOMS: atom_id res chain seq x y z
N LEU A 1 12.23 15.19 8.77
CA LEU A 1 13.50 15.92 8.85
C LEU A 1 13.39 17.07 9.85
N TYR A 2 12.44 17.98 9.70
CA TYR A 2 12.27 19.13 10.60
C TYR A 2 12.11 18.76 12.08
N MET A 3 11.46 17.61 12.37
CA MET A 3 11.34 17.10 13.75
C MET A 3 12.62 16.46 14.29
N LEU A 4 13.55 16.08 13.41
CA LEU A 4 14.83 15.46 13.79
C LEU A 4 15.96 16.50 13.88
N ASP A 5 15.85 17.58 13.11
CA ASP A 5 16.82 18.66 13.09
C ASP A 5 16.11 19.97 12.73
N SER A 6 15.99 20.88 13.71
CA SER A 6 15.32 22.17 13.55
C SER A 6 16.05 23.12 12.58
N ASP A 7 17.32 22.87 12.28
CA ASP A 7 18.13 23.69 11.37
C ASP A 7 17.95 23.29 9.90
N VAL A 8 17.34 22.13 9.63
CA VAL A 8 17.00 21.69 8.27
C VAL A 8 15.81 22.48 7.74
N LYS A 9 16.05 23.33 6.77
CA LYS A 9 15.01 24.08 6.06
C LYS A 9 14.54 23.30 4.84
N VAL A 10 13.29 22.88 4.86
CA VAL A 10 12.62 22.23 3.72
C VAL A 10 11.67 23.23 3.07
N SER A 11 11.76 23.40 1.76
CA SER A 11 10.91 24.32 0.99
C SER A 11 10.51 23.72 -0.36
N ASN A 12 9.57 24.37 -1.04
CA ASN A 12 9.11 24.00 -2.39
C ASN A 12 8.69 22.51 -2.50
N SER A 13 8.02 21.98 -1.48
CA SER A 13 7.52 20.61 -1.50
C SER A 13 6.32 20.50 -2.43
N LYS A 14 6.38 19.56 -3.37
CA LYS A 14 5.25 19.15 -4.22
C LYS A 14 5.21 17.65 -4.31
N TYR A 15 4.00 17.08 -4.40
CA TYR A 15 3.83 15.65 -4.62
C TYR A 15 4.10 15.31 -6.08
N THR A 16 4.98 14.33 -6.32
CA THR A 16 5.33 13.86 -7.66
C THR A 16 4.61 12.59 -8.04
N SER A 17 4.16 11.82 -7.07
CA SER A 17 3.33 10.64 -7.30
C SER A 17 2.40 10.37 -6.14
N VAL A 18 1.31 9.64 -6.43
CA VAL A 18 0.34 9.13 -5.47
C VAL A 18 0.17 7.65 -5.74
N ASN A 19 0.32 6.83 -4.71
CA ASN A 19 0.35 5.38 -4.86
C ASN A 19 -0.52 4.71 -3.78
N PRO A 20 -1.71 4.21 -4.12
CA PRO A 20 -2.58 3.54 -3.17
C PRO A 20 -2.04 2.14 -2.83
N ILE A 21 -2.30 1.70 -1.60
CA ILE A 21 -2.11 0.32 -1.17
C ILE A 21 -3.37 -0.47 -1.51
N VAL A 22 -3.20 -1.54 -2.27
CA VAL A 22 -4.32 -2.35 -2.78
C VAL A 22 -4.13 -3.84 -2.53
N PHE A 23 -5.21 -4.62 -2.65
CA PHE A 23 -5.13 -6.06 -2.74
C PHE A 23 -5.01 -6.49 -4.21
N GLY A 24 -3.87 -7.07 -4.58
CA GLY A 24 -3.74 -7.81 -5.83
C GLY A 24 -4.14 -9.27 -5.58
N ILE A 25 -5.22 -9.75 -6.18
CA ILE A 25 -5.73 -11.12 -6.01
C ILE A 25 -5.73 -11.80 -7.38
N LYS A 26 -5.29 -13.07 -7.49
CA LYS A 26 -5.40 -13.85 -8.74
C LYS A 26 -6.81 -13.71 -9.31
N LYS A 27 -6.95 -13.45 -10.61
CA LYS A 27 -8.25 -13.22 -11.26
C LYS A 27 -9.27 -14.34 -11.02
N SER A 28 -8.81 -15.58 -11.08
CA SER A 28 -9.64 -16.77 -10.78
C SER A 28 -10.17 -16.73 -9.34
N LYS A 29 -9.30 -16.40 -8.38
CA LYS A 29 -9.65 -16.29 -6.96
C LYS A 29 -10.57 -15.09 -6.70
N ALA A 30 -10.32 -13.93 -7.29
CA ALA A 30 -11.21 -12.78 -7.18
C ALA A 30 -12.62 -13.09 -7.73
N LYS A 31 -12.72 -13.85 -8.82
CA LYS A 31 -13.99 -14.33 -9.39
C LYS A 31 -14.68 -15.33 -8.47
N GLU A 32 -13.95 -16.32 -7.94
CA GLU A 32 -14.46 -17.29 -6.97
C GLU A 32 -15.08 -16.62 -5.74
N LEU A 33 -14.42 -15.56 -5.23
CA LEU A 33 -14.90 -14.78 -4.10
C LEU A 33 -16.03 -13.80 -4.45
N GLY A 34 -16.38 -13.66 -5.73
CA GLY A 34 -17.38 -12.71 -6.20
C GLY A 34 -16.93 -11.25 -6.12
N PHE A 35 -15.62 -10.99 -6.04
CA PHE A 35 -15.05 -9.65 -5.88
C PHE A 35 -14.97 -8.88 -7.20
N THR A 36 -15.13 -9.53 -8.34
CA THR A 36 -15.09 -8.88 -9.66
C THR A 36 -16.40 -8.20 -10.05
N ASN A 37 -17.51 -8.55 -9.41
CA ASN A 37 -18.85 -8.12 -9.79
C ASN A 37 -19.55 -7.27 -8.72
N LYS A 38 -18.84 -6.87 -7.68
CA LYS A 38 -19.38 -6.03 -6.61
C LYS A 38 -18.31 -5.05 -6.08
N THR A 39 -18.77 -4.02 -5.40
CA THR A 39 -17.92 -3.20 -4.57
C THR A 39 -17.46 -4.01 -3.35
N VAL A 40 -16.15 -4.05 -3.10
CA VAL A 40 -15.55 -4.82 -2.01
C VAL A 40 -15.24 -3.88 -0.85
N LYS A 41 -15.59 -4.29 0.37
CA LYS A 41 -15.20 -3.63 1.61
C LYS A 41 -14.11 -4.44 2.32
N THR A 42 -13.33 -3.81 3.17
CA THR A 42 -12.33 -4.49 4.01
C THR A 42 -12.95 -5.64 4.79
N LYS A 43 -14.19 -5.49 5.27
CA LYS A 43 -14.93 -6.56 5.94
C LYS A 43 -15.21 -7.78 5.06
N ASP A 44 -15.42 -7.61 3.74
CA ASP A 44 -15.59 -8.74 2.82
C ASP A 44 -14.31 -9.57 2.72
N ILE A 45 -13.16 -8.89 2.74
CA ILE A 45 -11.83 -9.53 2.74
C ILE A 45 -11.62 -10.29 4.05
N VAL A 46 -11.92 -9.67 5.21
CA VAL A 46 -11.85 -10.32 6.52
C VAL A 46 -12.75 -11.56 6.56
N ASN A 47 -13.96 -11.49 6.00
CA ASN A 47 -14.88 -12.63 5.92
C ASN A 47 -14.33 -13.74 5.03
N ALA A 48 -13.72 -13.41 3.89
CA ALA A 48 -13.12 -14.44 3.02
C ALA A 48 -11.96 -15.16 3.74
N ILE A 49 -11.14 -14.42 4.49
CA ILE A 49 -10.05 -14.97 5.30
C ILE A 49 -10.62 -15.84 6.44
N SER A 50 -11.60 -15.33 7.19
CA SER A 50 -12.25 -16.08 8.29
C SER A 50 -12.83 -17.42 7.85
N ASN A 51 -13.31 -17.49 6.61
CA ASN A 51 -13.82 -18.70 6.00
C ASN A 51 -12.74 -19.61 5.37
N GLY A 52 -11.47 -19.28 5.54
CA GLY A 52 -10.35 -20.02 4.97
C GLY A 52 -10.25 -19.96 3.43
N LYS A 53 -10.93 -18.98 2.82
CA LYS A 53 -11.03 -18.85 1.34
C LYS A 53 -9.99 -17.92 0.74
N LEU A 54 -9.28 -17.14 1.54
CA LEU A 54 -8.28 -16.19 1.08
C LEU A 54 -7.10 -16.16 2.03
N LYS A 55 -5.90 -16.23 1.45
CA LYS A 55 -4.63 -15.92 2.09
C LYS A 55 -3.90 -14.86 1.28
N PHE A 56 -3.01 -14.13 1.91
CA PHE A 56 -2.26 -13.07 1.25
C PHE A 56 -0.83 -12.94 1.78
N SER A 57 0.02 -12.27 1.02
CA SER A 57 1.35 -11.86 1.42
C SER A 57 1.41 -10.35 1.50
N MET A 58 2.25 -9.79 2.35
CA MET A 58 2.53 -8.36 2.44
C MET A 58 3.92 -8.11 3.01
N SER A 59 4.43 -6.91 2.82
CA SER A 59 5.67 -6.50 3.49
C SER A 59 5.45 -6.25 4.98
N ASN A 60 6.55 -6.34 5.74
CA ASN A 60 6.52 -6.23 7.20
C ASN A 60 6.20 -4.78 7.63
N PRO A 61 5.12 -4.56 8.43
CA PRO A 61 4.72 -3.23 8.89
C PRO A 61 5.77 -2.49 9.72
N THR A 62 6.71 -3.21 10.32
CA THR A 62 7.75 -2.60 11.17
C THR A 62 9.03 -2.23 10.43
N SER A 63 9.17 -2.65 9.17
CA SER A 63 10.39 -2.43 8.39
C SER A 63 10.16 -1.79 7.02
N THR A 64 8.91 -1.70 6.54
CA THR A 64 8.59 -1.14 5.22
C THR A 64 7.47 -0.11 5.31
N ASN A 65 7.52 0.88 4.40
CA ASN A 65 6.48 1.90 4.31
C ASN A 65 5.14 1.31 3.81
N SER A 66 5.17 0.44 2.81
CA SER A 66 3.98 -0.24 2.29
C SER A 66 3.30 -1.11 3.33
N GLY A 67 4.07 -1.88 4.09
CA GLY A 67 3.57 -2.69 5.20
C GLY A 67 2.92 -1.84 6.30
N ALA A 68 3.60 -0.76 6.71
CA ALA A 68 3.07 0.19 7.69
C ALA A 68 1.78 0.86 7.18
N SER A 69 1.78 1.32 5.94
CA SER A 69 0.62 1.95 5.30
C SER A 69 -0.56 0.99 5.17
N ALA A 70 -0.31 -0.27 4.77
CA ALA A 70 -1.32 -1.31 4.72
C ALA A 70 -1.94 -1.58 6.11
N TYR A 71 -1.08 -1.77 7.12
CA TYR A 71 -1.52 -2.01 8.49
C TYR A 71 -2.40 -0.87 9.02
N LEU A 72 -1.94 0.38 8.84
CA LEU A 72 -2.69 1.56 9.25
C LEU A 72 -4.01 1.70 8.49
N GLY A 73 -4.02 1.44 7.17
CA GLY A 73 -5.23 1.45 6.37
C GLY A 73 -6.27 0.45 6.88
N PHE A 74 -5.87 -0.78 7.19
CA PHE A 74 -6.76 -1.78 7.78
C PHE A 74 -7.26 -1.37 9.16
N LEU A 75 -6.37 -0.85 9.99
CA LEU A 75 -6.70 -0.38 11.34
C LEU A 75 -7.76 0.73 11.29
N TYR A 76 -7.54 1.75 10.46
CA TYR A 76 -8.48 2.86 10.31
C TYR A 76 -9.84 2.40 9.79
N THR A 77 -9.85 1.60 8.73
CA THR A 77 -11.08 1.11 8.10
C THR A 77 -11.89 0.23 9.04
N LEU A 78 -11.24 -0.70 9.73
CA LEU A 78 -11.91 -1.59 10.67
C LEU A 78 -12.34 -0.89 11.95
N ALA A 79 -11.70 0.25 12.31
CA ALA A 79 -12.13 1.13 13.38
C ALA A 79 -13.31 2.04 12.99
N GLY A 80 -13.77 2.00 11.73
CA GLY A 80 -14.86 2.83 11.21
C GLY A 80 -14.44 4.21 10.72
N ASN A 81 -13.19 4.37 10.31
CA ASN A 81 -12.60 5.60 9.78
C ASN A 81 -12.77 6.81 10.73
N PRO A 82 -12.34 6.72 11.98
CA PRO A 82 -12.41 7.84 12.90
C PRO A 82 -11.50 8.98 12.40
N GLU A 83 -11.86 10.23 12.70
CA GLU A 83 -11.00 11.38 12.37
C GLU A 83 -9.61 11.25 13.00
N VAL A 84 -9.54 10.75 14.23
CA VAL A 84 -8.30 10.45 14.94
C VAL A 84 -8.43 9.11 15.66
N LEU A 85 -7.45 8.22 15.46
CA LEU A 85 -7.35 7.00 16.28
C LEU A 85 -6.92 7.33 17.70
N LYS A 86 -7.79 6.98 18.65
CA LYS A 86 -7.54 7.13 20.09
C LYS A 86 -7.22 5.78 20.72
N LYS A 87 -6.63 5.82 21.91
CA LYS A 87 -6.28 4.61 22.68
C LYS A 87 -7.51 3.72 22.91
N GLU A 88 -8.68 4.32 23.14
CA GLU A 88 -9.95 3.61 23.35
C GLU A 88 -10.37 2.81 22.09
N ASN A 89 -10.11 3.33 20.89
CA ASN A 89 -10.36 2.60 19.65
C ASN A 89 -9.52 1.30 19.61
N LEU A 90 -8.24 1.38 20.01
CA LEU A 90 -7.32 0.24 20.01
C LEU A 90 -7.67 -0.81 21.08
N GLN A 91 -8.44 -0.44 22.11
CA GLN A 91 -8.93 -1.36 23.14
C GLN A 91 -10.29 -1.99 22.79
N ASN A 92 -10.87 -1.64 21.64
CA ASN A 92 -12.14 -2.20 21.18
C ASN A 92 -11.97 -3.67 20.77
N GLU A 93 -12.61 -4.57 21.51
CA GLU A 93 -12.52 -6.02 21.27
C GLU A 93 -12.93 -6.44 19.85
N LYS A 94 -13.93 -5.77 19.25
CA LYS A 94 -14.38 -6.06 17.88
C LYS A 94 -13.31 -5.69 16.86
N LEU A 95 -12.64 -4.56 17.06
CA LEU A 95 -11.54 -4.12 16.22
C LEU A 95 -10.36 -5.09 16.32
N VAL A 96 -9.94 -5.41 17.55
CA VAL A 96 -8.87 -6.36 17.81
C VAL A 96 -9.17 -7.72 17.16
N LYS A 97 -10.39 -8.25 17.35
CA LYS A 97 -10.81 -9.50 16.73
C LYS A 97 -10.77 -9.45 15.20
N SER A 98 -11.24 -8.36 14.59
CA SER A 98 -11.24 -8.20 13.13
C SER A 98 -9.83 -8.13 12.55
N LEU A 99 -8.94 -7.37 13.20
CA LEU A 99 -7.52 -7.29 12.83
C LEU A 99 -6.84 -8.65 13.01
N THR A 100 -7.03 -9.32 14.14
CA THR A 100 -6.48 -10.65 14.37
C THR A 100 -6.95 -11.61 13.28
N THR A 101 -8.25 -11.61 12.96
CA THR A 101 -8.79 -12.44 11.88
C THR A 101 -8.16 -12.11 10.53
N LEU A 102 -8.02 -10.83 10.18
CA LEU A 102 -7.34 -10.41 8.94
C LEU A 102 -5.93 -11.01 8.86
N PHE A 103 -5.14 -10.87 9.93
CA PHE A 103 -3.76 -11.34 9.96
C PHE A 103 -3.62 -12.87 10.09
N THR A 104 -4.69 -13.63 10.40
CA THR A 104 -4.65 -15.10 10.22
C THR A 104 -4.54 -15.51 8.76
N GLY A 105 -4.93 -14.63 7.82
CA GLY A 105 -4.75 -14.85 6.40
C GLY A 105 -3.35 -14.50 5.87
N LEU A 106 -2.50 -13.91 6.69
CA LEU A 106 -1.12 -13.58 6.29
C LEU A 106 -0.30 -14.85 6.16
N GLU A 107 0.00 -15.24 4.93
CA GLU A 107 0.75 -16.46 4.62
C GLU A 107 2.26 -16.21 4.63
N ARG A 108 2.67 -15.01 4.20
CA ARG A 108 4.07 -14.61 4.13
C ARG A 108 4.24 -13.13 4.34
N SER A 109 5.31 -12.76 5.05
CA SER A 109 5.74 -11.38 5.22
C SER A 109 7.16 -11.20 4.72
N SER A 110 7.43 -10.10 4.03
CA SER A 110 8.74 -9.75 3.48
C SER A 110 9.31 -8.50 4.15
N GLY A 111 10.63 -8.45 4.28
CA GLY A 111 11.35 -7.29 4.81
C GLY A 111 11.52 -6.13 3.83
N SER A 112 11.21 -6.32 2.54
CA SER A 112 11.26 -5.30 1.49
C SER A 112 10.19 -5.53 0.42
N GLU A 113 9.88 -4.48 -0.37
CA GLU A 113 8.94 -4.59 -1.50
C GLU A 113 9.50 -5.45 -2.63
N ASP A 114 10.75 -5.23 -3.02
CA ASP A 114 11.39 -5.98 -4.11
C ASP A 114 11.37 -7.49 -3.80
N PHE A 115 11.66 -7.84 -2.56
CA PHE A 115 11.61 -9.23 -2.10
C PHE A 115 10.19 -9.79 -2.08
N LEU A 116 9.18 -8.95 -1.78
CA LEU A 116 7.79 -9.34 -1.83
C LEU A 116 7.33 -9.65 -3.27
N GLU A 117 7.73 -8.80 -4.23
CA GLU A 117 7.44 -9.02 -5.65
C GLU A 117 8.09 -10.32 -6.16
N GLU A 118 9.38 -10.51 -5.87
CA GLU A 118 10.12 -11.72 -6.25
C GLU A 118 9.50 -12.97 -5.63
N LEU A 119 9.17 -12.93 -4.37
CA LEU A 119 8.52 -14.01 -3.64
C LEU A 119 7.17 -14.35 -4.26
N PHE A 120 6.37 -13.34 -4.65
CA PHE A 120 5.08 -13.56 -5.30
C PHE A 120 5.22 -14.18 -6.69
N LEU A 121 6.15 -13.70 -7.50
CA LEU A 121 6.39 -14.18 -8.87
C LEU A 121 6.90 -15.62 -8.93
N ASN A 122 7.73 -16.00 -7.94
CA ASN A 122 8.33 -17.33 -7.85
C ASN A 122 7.53 -18.32 -7.00
N GLY A 123 6.58 -17.84 -6.20
CA GLY A 123 5.74 -18.66 -5.31
C GLY A 123 4.37 -18.98 -5.90
N ASN A 124 3.59 -19.73 -5.12
CA ASN A 124 2.20 -20.04 -5.46
C ASN A 124 1.24 -19.34 -4.49
N TYR A 125 1.29 -18.01 -4.48
CA TYR A 125 0.45 -17.18 -3.63
C TYR A 125 -0.83 -16.76 -4.34
N GLU A 126 -1.93 -16.60 -3.60
CA GLU A 126 -3.23 -16.19 -4.15
C GLU A 126 -3.40 -14.68 -4.22
N ALA A 127 -2.85 -13.97 -3.23
CA ALA A 127 -2.98 -12.52 -3.13
C ALA A 127 -1.75 -11.88 -2.50
N VAL A 128 -1.57 -10.60 -2.80
CA VAL A 128 -0.53 -9.73 -2.24
C VAL A 128 -1.13 -8.37 -1.91
N VAL A 129 -0.72 -7.79 -0.78
CA VAL A 129 -1.05 -6.43 -0.39
C VAL A 129 0.19 -5.57 -0.58
N THR A 130 0.12 -4.64 -1.49
CA THR A 130 1.22 -3.75 -1.84
C THR A 130 0.72 -2.52 -2.60
N TYR A 131 1.63 -1.70 -3.11
CA TYR A 131 1.31 -0.56 -3.96
C TYR A 131 0.64 -0.96 -5.28
N GLU A 132 -0.25 -0.12 -5.77
CA GLU A 132 -0.85 -0.28 -7.11
C GLU A 132 0.23 -0.40 -8.20
N SER A 133 1.27 0.42 -8.13
CA SER A 133 2.40 0.36 -9.07
C SER A 133 3.11 -1.00 -9.06
N SER A 134 3.29 -1.60 -7.88
CA SER A 134 3.84 -2.96 -7.74
C SER A 134 2.91 -4.01 -8.37
N ILE A 135 1.58 -3.88 -8.20
CA ILE A 135 0.62 -4.78 -8.87
C ILE A 135 0.71 -4.67 -10.39
N ILE A 136 0.87 -3.45 -10.92
CA ILE A 136 1.07 -3.23 -12.36
C ILE A 136 2.36 -3.92 -12.84
N ASN A 137 3.45 -3.77 -12.09
CA ASN A 137 4.74 -4.40 -12.41
C ASN A 137 4.65 -5.93 -12.35
N ILE A 138 4.11 -6.49 -11.29
CA ILE A 138 3.86 -7.94 -11.13
C ILE A 138 3.03 -8.46 -12.30
N ASN A 139 1.94 -7.77 -12.67
CA ASN A 139 1.08 -8.17 -13.76
C ASN A 139 1.82 -8.20 -15.12
N LYS A 140 2.67 -7.20 -15.37
CA LYS A 140 3.50 -7.17 -16.58
C LYS A 140 4.42 -8.39 -16.66
N GLN A 141 5.06 -8.76 -15.56
CA GLN A 141 5.95 -9.90 -15.48
C GLN A 141 5.18 -11.24 -15.60
N LEU A 142 4.02 -11.37 -14.94
CA LEU A 142 3.16 -12.54 -15.05
C LEU A 142 2.67 -12.76 -16.49
N GLN A 143 2.29 -11.69 -17.20
CA GLN A 143 1.90 -11.75 -18.60
C GLN A 143 3.05 -12.25 -19.50
N GLN A 144 4.26 -11.74 -19.28
CA GLN A 144 5.45 -12.20 -20.02
C GLN A 144 5.76 -13.68 -19.79
N GLN A 145 5.41 -14.20 -18.60
CA GLN A 145 5.58 -15.61 -18.24
C GLN A 145 4.39 -16.50 -18.65
N GLY A 146 3.36 -15.95 -19.29
CA GLY A 146 2.12 -16.67 -19.60
C GLY A 146 1.33 -17.12 -18.37
N LYS A 147 1.56 -16.49 -17.21
CA LYS A 147 0.89 -16.78 -15.95
C LYS A 147 -0.36 -15.92 -15.76
N GLU A 148 -1.22 -16.36 -14.88
CA GLU A 148 -2.42 -15.63 -14.47
C GLU A 148 -2.06 -14.31 -13.78
N THR A 149 -2.71 -13.21 -14.21
CA THR A 149 -2.53 -11.88 -13.62
C THR A 149 -3.41 -11.64 -12.40
N LEU A 150 -3.06 -10.61 -11.65
CA LEU A 150 -3.80 -10.14 -10.49
C LEU A 150 -4.92 -9.19 -10.90
N TYR A 151 -6.02 -9.26 -10.18
CA TYR A 151 -7.09 -8.26 -10.15
C TYR A 151 -6.88 -7.34 -8.96
N ALA A 152 -6.73 -6.05 -9.20
CA ALA A 152 -6.56 -5.07 -8.13
C ALA A 152 -7.91 -4.74 -7.48
N ILE A 153 -7.98 -4.87 -6.17
CA ILE A 153 -9.15 -4.54 -5.36
C ILE A 153 -8.83 -3.32 -4.52
N TYR A 154 -9.68 -2.32 -4.65
CA TYR A 154 -9.69 -1.08 -3.87
C TYR A 154 -10.87 -1.14 -2.90
N PRO A 155 -10.66 -1.46 -1.61
CA PRO A 155 -11.75 -1.46 -0.66
C PRO A 155 -12.43 -0.09 -0.59
N VAL A 156 -13.75 -0.05 -0.83
CA VAL A 156 -14.50 1.21 -0.94
C VAL A 156 -14.70 1.94 0.39
N ASP A 157 -14.45 1.25 1.49
CA ASP A 157 -14.52 1.79 2.84
C ASP A 157 -13.19 2.40 3.32
N GLY A 158 -12.11 2.26 2.56
CA GLY A 158 -10.85 2.94 2.79
C GLY A 158 -9.66 2.29 2.11
N VAL A 159 -8.80 3.14 1.57
CA VAL A 159 -7.52 2.76 0.97
C VAL A 159 -6.45 3.69 1.54
N SER A 160 -5.35 3.11 2.01
CA SER A 160 -4.19 3.92 2.37
C SER A 160 -3.51 4.43 1.10
N ILE A 161 -3.23 5.72 1.08
CA ILE A 161 -2.57 6.38 -0.05
C ILE A 161 -1.21 6.86 0.44
N SER A 162 -0.17 6.45 -0.28
CA SER A 162 1.20 6.96 -0.10
C SER A 162 1.47 8.03 -1.15
N ASP A 163 1.89 9.18 -0.71
CA ASP A 163 2.35 10.27 -1.56
C ASP A 163 3.87 10.39 -1.50
N SER A 164 4.48 10.88 -2.57
CA SER A 164 5.92 11.04 -2.70
C SER A 164 6.25 12.53 -2.83
N PRO A 165 6.51 13.21 -1.71
CA PRO A 165 6.89 14.62 -1.77
C PRO A 165 8.31 14.78 -2.32
N PHE A 166 8.48 15.67 -3.28
CA PHE A 166 9.76 16.12 -3.78
C PHE A 166 10.00 17.55 -3.30
N ALA A 167 10.94 17.73 -2.38
CA ALA A 167 11.18 18.99 -1.69
C ALA A 167 12.64 19.39 -1.70
N TYR A 168 12.90 20.69 -1.75
CA TYR A 168 14.24 21.22 -1.64
C TYR A 168 14.71 21.27 -0.18
N ILE A 169 15.88 20.72 0.08
CA ILE A 169 16.57 20.88 1.35
C ILE A 169 17.59 22.01 1.18
N ASP A 170 17.38 23.10 1.87
CA ASP A 170 18.21 24.30 1.75
C ASP A 170 19.63 24.04 2.24
N ASN A 171 20.57 24.05 1.31
CA ASN A 171 22.00 23.94 1.54
C ASN A 171 22.73 25.25 1.31
N LYS A 172 21.99 26.37 1.23
CA LYS A 172 22.53 27.74 0.97
C LYS A 172 23.22 27.88 -0.39
N ASN A 173 22.84 27.08 -1.37
CA ASN A 173 23.35 27.11 -2.73
C ASN A 173 22.23 27.47 -3.71
N GLU A 174 22.19 28.73 -4.15
CA GLU A 174 21.16 29.27 -5.05
C GLU A 174 21.12 28.51 -6.40
N ARG A 175 22.26 28.12 -6.94
CA ARG A 175 22.33 27.37 -8.19
C ARG A 175 21.72 25.97 -8.02
N ALA A 176 21.96 25.33 -6.90
CA ALA A 176 21.32 24.01 -6.61
C ALA A 176 19.81 24.14 -6.49
N LYS A 177 19.32 25.25 -5.92
CA LYS A 177 17.89 25.55 -5.83
C LYS A 177 17.26 25.80 -7.19
N GLU A 178 17.91 26.55 -8.09
CA GLU A 178 17.44 26.75 -9.46
C GLU A 178 17.33 25.43 -10.20
N ILE A 179 18.37 24.59 -10.17
CA ILE A 179 18.36 23.25 -10.80
C ILE A 179 17.25 22.38 -10.22
N PHE A 180 17.02 22.42 -8.89
CA PHE A 180 15.93 21.70 -8.24
C PHE A 180 14.57 22.17 -8.78
N LEU A 181 14.33 23.47 -8.89
CA LEU A 181 13.06 24.01 -9.37
C LEU A 181 12.79 23.63 -10.83
N ASP A 182 13.81 23.67 -11.68
CA ASP A 182 13.72 23.25 -13.07
C ASP A 182 13.39 21.75 -13.17
N LEU A 183 14.09 20.91 -12.41
CA LEU A 183 13.84 19.48 -12.34
C LEU A 183 12.43 19.18 -11.81
N GLN A 184 12.00 19.85 -10.74
CA GLN A 184 10.65 19.70 -10.19
C GLN A 184 9.59 20.09 -11.22
N SER A 185 9.82 21.19 -11.95
CA SER A 185 8.92 21.64 -13.01
C SER A 185 8.83 20.63 -14.15
N TYR A 186 9.96 20.06 -14.56
CA TYR A 186 9.99 19.00 -15.57
C TYR A 186 9.24 17.75 -15.13
N ILE A 187 9.53 17.21 -13.94
CA ILE A 187 8.88 16.01 -13.40
C ILE A 187 7.34 16.18 -13.32
N LEU A 188 6.88 17.41 -13.04
CA LEU A 188 5.44 17.71 -12.92
C LEU A 188 4.80 18.13 -14.25
N SER A 189 5.54 18.16 -15.34
CA SER A 189 5.02 18.42 -16.68
C SER A 189 4.47 17.15 -17.32
N ASN A 190 3.81 17.31 -18.48
CA ASN A 190 3.34 16.17 -19.28
C ASN A 190 4.46 15.35 -19.93
N GLU A 191 5.69 15.83 -19.88
CA GLU A 191 6.87 15.16 -20.47
C GLU A 191 7.68 14.40 -19.42
N GLY A 192 7.48 14.71 -18.11
CA GLY A 192 8.16 14.10 -16.95
C GLY A 192 7.39 12.99 -16.24
#